data_3bef6d2c67d0cb1273a3d5bc9bb22b2f
#
_entry.id   3bef6d2c67d0cb1273a3d5bc9bb22b2f
#
_cell.length_a   1.000
_cell.length_b   1.000
_cell.length_c   1.000
_cell.angle_alpha   90.00
_cell.angle_beta   90.00
_cell.angle_gamma   90.00
#
_symmetry.space_group_name_H-M   'P 1'
#
loop_
_entity.id
_entity.type
_entity.pdbx_description
1 polymer ?
#
loop_
_entity_poly.entity_id
_entity_poly.type
_entity_poly.pdbx_seq_one_letter_code
_entity_poly.pdbx_strand_id
1 'polypeptide(L)'
;MAATAIDLQPYASLNDEDCEKRINRAKQILGDRVVILGHHYQRDEIFKHADFSGDSLKLSRQAADSKAEYIVFCGVHFMAEVADIISRPEQVSILPDLSAGCAMADMADLEQVQRAWRELNTVLDADESITPVTYINSAADLKAFCGEHGGIVCTSTNAQTILDWSFERREKVLFFPDQHLGRNTGYKMGIPLEEMVIWDYDLPMGGLSKEQIKNAKMILWKGFCSVHQMFKPEQVENFRREYPDGFVISHPEASFEVCQMSDYVGSTEYIINTITAADPGTEWLVGTELNLVNRLHQTLASENKTVQFMSPMVCMCSTMFRIDPQHLAWVLENLVEGNVVNQISVPVDVANHARIALQRMLEI
;
A
#
# COMPACT_ATOMS: atom_id res chain seq x y z
N MET A 1 -37.88 -1.55 12.37
CA MET A 1 -37.45 -2.77 11.67
C MET A 1 -36.25 -2.35 10.86
N ALA A 2 -35.09 -2.99 10.99
CA ALA A 2 -33.95 -2.74 10.11
C ALA A 2 -34.39 -3.08 8.67
N ALA A 3 -34.13 -2.21 7.71
CA ALA A 3 -34.37 -2.51 6.31
C ALA A 3 -33.54 -3.74 5.92
N THR A 4 -34.07 -4.59 5.06
CA THR A 4 -33.29 -5.73 4.54
C THR A 4 -32.25 -5.18 3.56
N ALA A 5 -30.98 -5.58 3.72
CA ALA A 5 -29.93 -5.16 2.80
C ALA A 5 -30.28 -5.51 1.35
N ILE A 6 -29.99 -4.62 0.43
CA ILE A 6 -30.18 -4.83 -1.02
C ILE A 6 -29.17 -5.91 -1.47
N ASP A 7 -29.63 -6.87 -2.28
CA ASP A 7 -28.75 -7.90 -2.85
C ASP A 7 -27.83 -7.29 -3.92
N LEU A 8 -26.59 -7.80 -3.99
CA LEU A 8 -25.61 -7.41 -5.00
C LEU A 8 -25.95 -7.97 -6.39
N GLN A 9 -26.61 -9.12 -6.48
CA GLN A 9 -26.84 -9.82 -7.76
C GLN A 9 -27.45 -8.94 -8.85
N PRO A 10 -28.46 -8.07 -8.60
CA PRO A 10 -29.00 -7.19 -9.62
C PRO A 10 -28.00 -6.17 -10.22
N TYR A 11 -26.94 -5.86 -9.48
CA TYR A 11 -25.91 -4.90 -9.93
C TYR A 11 -24.91 -5.53 -10.90
N ALA A 12 -24.66 -6.85 -10.82
CA ALA A 12 -23.70 -7.53 -11.65
C ALA A 12 -23.93 -7.41 -13.17
N SER A 13 -25.16 -7.11 -13.57
CA SER A 13 -25.55 -6.92 -14.99
C SER A 13 -25.57 -5.45 -15.44
N LEU A 14 -25.31 -4.50 -14.53
CA LEU A 14 -25.32 -3.06 -14.87
C LEU A 14 -24.04 -2.73 -15.65
N ASN A 15 -24.19 -1.84 -16.63
CA ASN A 15 -23.05 -1.23 -17.29
C ASN A 15 -22.51 -0.05 -16.46
N ASP A 16 -21.33 0.44 -16.80
CA ASP A 16 -20.65 1.48 -16.03
C ASP A 16 -21.42 2.80 -16.02
N GLU A 17 -22.11 3.16 -17.12
CA GLU A 17 -22.92 4.39 -17.19
C GLU A 17 -24.11 4.36 -16.21
N ASP A 18 -24.77 3.21 -16.10
CA ASP A 18 -25.88 3.04 -15.16
C ASP A 18 -25.40 3.02 -13.71
N CYS A 19 -24.23 2.39 -13.46
CA CYS A 19 -23.59 2.45 -12.14
C CYS A 19 -23.20 3.88 -11.78
N GLU A 20 -22.62 4.64 -12.70
CA GLU A 20 -22.25 6.04 -12.48
C GLU A 20 -23.43 6.91 -12.06
N LYS A 21 -24.57 6.77 -12.77
CA LYS A 21 -25.81 7.49 -12.42
C LYS A 21 -26.28 7.16 -11.00
N ARG A 22 -26.22 5.87 -10.61
CA ARG A 22 -26.60 5.38 -9.28
C ARG A 22 -25.65 5.89 -8.21
N ILE A 23 -24.33 5.78 -8.43
CA ILE A 23 -23.30 6.30 -7.53
C ILE A 23 -23.50 7.79 -7.27
N ASN A 24 -23.65 8.60 -8.34
CA ASN A 24 -23.82 10.03 -8.22
C ASN A 24 -25.10 10.39 -7.47
N ARG A 25 -26.22 9.70 -7.72
CA ARG A 25 -27.48 9.89 -7.00
C ARG A 25 -27.33 9.53 -5.51
N ALA A 26 -26.72 8.41 -5.20
CA ALA A 26 -26.51 7.97 -3.81
C ALA A 26 -25.60 8.95 -3.05
N LYS A 27 -24.51 9.42 -3.67
CA LYS A 27 -23.65 10.48 -3.11
C LYS A 27 -24.42 11.75 -2.80
N GLN A 28 -25.31 12.21 -3.70
CA GLN A 28 -26.13 13.40 -3.47
C GLN A 28 -27.09 13.23 -2.26
N ILE A 29 -27.66 12.04 -2.07
CA ILE A 29 -28.56 11.76 -0.94
C ILE A 29 -27.78 11.66 0.37
N LEU A 30 -26.62 10.98 0.38
CA LEU A 30 -25.78 10.80 1.55
C LEU A 30 -25.08 12.10 1.98
N GLY A 31 -24.73 12.96 1.02
CA GLY A 31 -24.04 14.23 1.29
C GLY A 31 -22.79 14.04 2.13
N ASP A 32 -22.61 14.86 3.16
CA ASP A 32 -21.44 14.85 4.06
C ASP A 32 -21.37 13.60 4.99
N ARG A 33 -22.39 12.72 4.94
CA ARG A 33 -22.39 11.48 5.72
C ARG A 33 -21.42 10.42 5.16
N VAL A 34 -21.04 10.52 3.90
CA VAL A 34 -20.12 9.59 3.26
C VAL A 34 -18.89 10.31 2.72
N VAL A 35 -17.73 9.68 2.86
CA VAL A 35 -16.50 10.04 2.16
C VAL A 35 -15.97 8.82 1.41
N ILE A 36 -15.60 9.01 0.15
CA ILE A 36 -14.99 7.97 -0.69
C ILE A 36 -13.51 8.26 -0.83
N LEU A 37 -12.67 7.34 -0.33
CA LEU A 37 -11.22 7.39 -0.44
C LEU A 37 -10.78 6.48 -1.57
N GLY A 38 -10.07 7.01 -2.57
CA GLY A 38 -9.64 6.29 -3.77
C GLY A 38 -8.11 6.18 -3.87
N HIS A 39 -7.57 4.96 -3.82
CA HIS A 39 -6.15 4.75 -4.04
C HIS A 39 -5.78 5.00 -5.52
N HIS A 40 -4.57 5.50 -5.78
CA HIS A 40 -4.08 5.78 -7.12
C HIS A 40 -4.09 4.57 -8.08
N TYR A 41 -4.09 3.35 -7.56
CA TYR A 41 -4.13 2.11 -8.37
C TYR A 41 -5.55 1.68 -8.76
N GLN A 42 -6.56 2.44 -8.36
CA GLN A 42 -7.92 2.16 -8.81
C GLN A 42 -8.11 2.49 -10.29
N ARG A 43 -9.00 1.72 -10.94
CA ARG A 43 -9.46 2.02 -12.31
C ARG A 43 -10.17 3.38 -12.37
N ASP A 44 -10.15 4.03 -13.52
CA ASP A 44 -10.67 5.38 -13.67
C ASP A 44 -12.18 5.48 -13.39
N GLU A 45 -12.94 4.40 -13.68
CA GLU A 45 -14.37 4.30 -13.40
C GLU A 45 -14.69 4.38 -11.90
N ILE A 46 -13.75 4.06 -11.03
CA ILE A 46 -13.85 4.20 -9.58
C ILE A 46 -13.18 5.48 -9.13
N PHE A 47 -11.97 5.75 -9.63
CA PHE A 47 -11.14 6.88 -9.19
C PHE A 47 -11.86 8.23 -9.31
N LYS A 48 -12.65 8.41 -10.38
CA LYS A 48 -13.45 9.63 -10.62
C LYS A 48 -14.51 9.92 -9.56
N HIS A 49 -14.92 8.93 -8.76
CA HIS A 49 -15.92 9.09 -7.70
C HIS A 49 -15.30 9.37 -6.33
N ALA A 50 -13.97 9.24 -6.20
CA ALA A 50 -13.28 9.51 -4.94
C ALA A 50 -13.39 11.00 -4.56
N ASP A 51 -13.68 11.26 -3.30
CA ASP A 51 -13.65 12.61 -2.74
C ASP A 51 -12.21 13.03 -2.41
N PHE A 52 -11.38 12.05 -2.02
CA PHE A 52 -9.94 12.20 -1.86
C PHE A 52 -9.22 11.04 -2.54
N SER A 53 -8.13 11.37 -3.22
CA SER A 53 -7.25 10.40 -3.84
C SER A 53 -5.82 10.53 -3.32
N GLY A 54 -5.10 9.42 -3.24
CA GLY A 54 -3.76 9.43 -2.71
C GLY A 54 -3.10 8.05 -2.66
N ASP A 55 -1.89 8.05 -2.12
CA ASP A 55 -1.22 6.85 -1.64
C ASP A 55 -1.75 6.43 -0.25
N SER A 56 -1.23 5.32 0.29
CA SER A 56 -1.70 4.80 1.57
C SER A 56 -1.51 5.78 2.73
N LEU A 57 -0.42 6.57 2.77
CA LEU A 57 -0.17 7.54 3.83
C LEU A 57 -1.17 8.71 3.79
N LYS A 58 -1.35 9.28 2.61
CA LYS A 58 -2.27 10.40 2.40
C LYS A 58 -3.71 10.00 2.71
N LEU A 59 -4.15 8.83 2.23
CA LEU A 59 -5.50 8.33 2.51
C LEU A 59 -5.71 7.98 3.97
N SER A 60 -4.69 7.47 4.67
CA SER A 60 -4.75 7.25 6.14
C SER A 60 -4.98 8.57 6.88
N ARG A 61 -4.26 9.63 6.52
CA ARG A 61 -4.47 10.98 7.11
C ARG A 61 -5.87 11.51 6.82
N GLN A 62 -6.36 11.34 5.59
CA GLN A 62 -7.71 11.76 5.21
C GLN A 62 -8.80 10.98 5.99
N ALA A 63 -8.60 9.69 6.22
CA ALA A 63 -9.52 8.89 7.04
C ALA A 63 -9.55 9.39 8.48
N ALA A 64 -8.40 9.67 9.09
CA ALA A 64 -8.28 10.19 10.45
C ALA A 64 -8.96 11.56 10.62
N ASP A 65 -8.84 12.45 9.63
CA ASP A 65 -9.38 13.81 9.64
C ASP A 65 -10.87 13.88 9.24
N SER A 66 -11.40 12.84 8.62
CA SER A 66 -12.77 12.80 8.11
C SER A 66 -13.80 12.93 9.23
N LYS A 67 -14.88 13.68 8.96
CA LYS A 67 -16.06 13.78 9.83
C LYS A 67 -17.26 12.98 9.33
N ALA A 68 -17.15 12.33 8.18
CA ALA A 68 -18.20 11.51 7.62
C ALA A 68 -18.54 10.33 8.54
N GLU A 69 -19.82 9.92 8.52
CA GLU A 69 -20.30 8.74 9.24
C GLU A 69 -19.73 7.45 8.60
N TYR A 70 -19.67 7.44 7.27
CA TYR A 70 -19.21 6.30 6.46
C TYR A 70 -17.93 6.65 5.70
N ILE A 71 -16.91 5.83 5.85
CA ILE A 71 -15.65 5.91 5.09
C ILE A 71 -15.63 4.74 4.11
N VAL A 72 -15.96 4.99 2.84
CA VAL A 72 -15.91 3.98 1.78
C VAL A 72 -14.51 3.99 1.18
N PHE A 73 -13.75 2.92 1.44
CA PHE A 73 -12.36 2.83 1.01
C PHE A 73 -12.27 2.05 -0.31
N CYS A 74 -12.09 2.74 -1.43
CA CYS A 74 -11.78 2.14 -2.73
C CYS A 74 -10.27 1.85 -2.79
N GLY A 75 -9.90 0.70 -2.25
CA GLY A 75 -8.55 0.21 -2.09
C GLY A 75 -8.54 -1.29 -1.83
N VAL A 76 -7.68 -1.74 -0.93
CA VAL A 76 -7.62 -3.14 -0.48
C VAL A 76 -7.81 -3.26 1.03
N HIS A 77 -8.03 -4.48 1.50
CA HIS A 77 -8.49 -4.80 2.86
C HIS A 77 -7.68 -4.09 3.96
N PHE A 78 -6.35 -4.20 3.93
CA PHE A 78 -5.50 -3.57 4.97
C PHE A 78 -5.64 -2.04 5.03
N MET A 79 -6.02 -1.38 3.93
CA MET A 79 -6.25 0.08 3.91
C MET A 79 -7.55 0.44 4.63
N ALA A 80 -8.59 -0.36 4.44
CA ALA A 80 -9.86 -0.20 5.14
C ALA A 80 -9.72 -0.55 6.63
N GLU A 81 -8.88 -1.53 7.00
CA GLU A 81 -8.51 -1.80 8.41
C GLU A 81 -7.80 -0.59 9.04
N VAL A 82 -6.85 0.03 8.33
CA VAL A 82 -6.18 1.23 8.82
C VAL A 82 -7.20 2.35 9.04
N ALA A 83 -8.13 2.56 8.10
CA ALA A 83 -9.19 3.55 8.26
C ALA A 83 -10.06 3.26 9.49
N ASP A 84 -10.42 2.01 9.74
CA ASP A 84 -11.18 1.60 10.93
C ASP A 84 -10.42 1.85 12.24
N ILE A 85 -9.11 1.53 12.27
CA ILE A 85 -8.27 1.69 13.46
C ILE A 85 -8.10 3.16 13.86
N ILE A 86 -7.90 4.05 12.88
CA ILE A 86 -7.53 5.46 13.15
C ILE A 86 -8.73 6.41 13.17
N SER A 87 -9.86 6.01 12.63
CA SER A 87 -11.09 6.80 12.65
C SER A 87 -11.74 6.82 14.05
N ARG A 88 -12.76 7.64 14.20
CA ARG A 88 -13.51 7.76 15.46
C ARG A 88 -14.43 6.55 15.66
N PRO A 89 -14.73 6.17 16.92
CA PRO A 89 -15.54 4.98 17.21
C PRO A 89 -16.95 4.98 16.57
N GLU A 90 -17.50 6.15 16.27
CA GLU A 90 -18.82 6.29 15.63
C GLU A 90 -18.77 6.18 14.11
N GLN A 91 -17.58 6.18 13.50
CA GLN A 91 -17.41 6.09 12.05
C GLN A 91 -17.35 4.61 11.62
N VAL A 92 -17.81 4.35 10.41
CA VAL A 92 -17.86 3.01 9.84
C VAL A 92 -16.97 2.95 8.60
N SER A 93 -15.94 2.10 8.64
CA SER A 93 -15.09 1.81 7.48
C SER A 93 -15.71 0.70 6.63
N ILE A 94 -15.78 0.91 5.32
CA ILE A 94 -16.43 0.00 4.37
C ILE A 94 -15.49 -0.25 3.20
N LEU A 95 -15.32 -1.53 2.84
CA LEU A 95 -14.62 -1.97 1.64
C LEU A 95 -15.63 -2.49 0.61
N PRO A 96 -15.77 -1.91 -0.58
CA PRO A 96 -16.83 -2.30 -1.52
C PRO A 96 -16.85 -3.78 -1.90
N ASP A 97 -15.68 -4.42 -2.05
CA ASP A 97 -15.54 -5.88 -2.20
C ASP A 97 -14.59 -6.42 -1.12
N LEU A 98 -15.09 -7.23 -0.19
CA LEU A 98 -14.30 -7.82 0.91
C LEU A 98 -13.19 -8.75 0.42
N SER A 99 -13.25 -9.26 -0.82
CA SER A 99 -12.21 -10.07 -1.42
C SER A 99 -11.08 -9.27 -2.08
N ALA A 100 -11.12 -7.93 -1.99
CA ALA A 100 -10.04 -7.05 -2.42
C ALA A 100 -8.89 -7.09 -1.39
N GLY A 101 -8.11 -8.17 -1.39
CA GLY A 101 -6.94 -8.40 -0.53
C GLY A 101 -5.64 -7.82 -1.10
N CYS A 102 -4.51 -8.26 -0.55
CA CYS A 102 -3.17 -7.92 -1.05
C CYS A 102 -2.24 -9.12 -0.87
N ALA A 103 -1.83 -9.74 -1.98
CA ALA A 103 -0.97 -10.93 -1.93
C ALA A 103 0.36 -10.68 -1.20
N MET A 104 0.91 -9.47 -1.25
CA MET A 104 2.11 -9.12 -0.49
C MET A 104 1.82 -9.03 1.01
N ALA A 105 0.68 -8.45 1.40
CA ALA A 105 0.28 -8.40 2.81
C ALA A 105 0.11 -9.81 3.39
N ASP A 106 -0.39 -10.74 2.58
CA ASP A 106 -0.60 -12.15 2.96
C ASP A 106 0.70 -12.98 3.01
N MET A 107 1.86 -12.43 2.60
CA MET A 107 3.17 -13.09 2.72
C MET A 107 3.78 -13.01 4.12
N ALA A 108 3.16 -12.30 5.03
CA ALA A 108 3.49 -12.31 6.45
C ALA A 108 2.20 -12.45 7.27
N ASP A 109 2.12 -13.42 8.13
CA ASP A 109 1.08 -13.55 9.15
C ASP A 109 1.63 -13.43 10.56
N LEU A 110 0.74 -13.19 11.52
CA LEU A 110 1.14 -12.98 12.92
C LEU A 110 1.88 -14.18 13.53
N GLU A 111 1.48 -15.40 13.21
CA GLU A 111 2.12 -16.62 13.74
C GLU A 111 3.56 -16.74 13.23
N GLN A 112 3.78 -16.49 11.95
CA GLN A 112 5.09 -16.50 11.32
C GLN A 112 6.01 -15.42 11.92
N VAL A 113 5.50 -14.19 12.10
CA VAL A 113 6.28 -13.07 12.67
C VAL A 113 6.60 -13.33 14.14
N GLN A 114 5.65 -13.83 14.92
CA GLN A 114 5.89 -14.22 16.31
C GLN A 114 6.90 -15.38 16.42
N ARG A 115 6.86 -16.36 15.50
CA ARG A 115 7.85 -17.42 15.43
C ARG A 115 9.24 -16.84 15.14
N ALA A 116 9.35 -15.97 14.15
CA ALA A 116 10.61 -15.29 13.83
C ALA A 116 11.16 -14.52 15.02
N TRP A 117 10.29 -13.82 15.75
CA TRP A 117 10.67 -13.07 16.96
C TRP A 117 11.19 -13.96 18.07
N ARG A 118 10.53 -15.11 18.32
CA ARG A 118 11.01 -16.12 19.28
C ARG A 118 12.36 -16.71 18.87
N GLU A 119 12.54 -17.00 17.56
CA GLU A 119 13.80 -17.52 17.03
C GLU A 119 14.94 -16.49 17.13
N LEU A 120 14.70 -15.22 16.83
CA LEU A 120 15.64 -14.12 17.01
C LEU A 120 16.04 -13.97 18.47
N ASN A 121 15.12 -14.13 19.42
CA ASN A 121 15.40 -14.12 20.86
C ASN A 121 16.32 -15.26 21.32
N THR A 122 16.51 -16.31 20.51
CA THR A 122 17.54 -17.34 20.81
C THR A 122 18.98 -16.90 20.47
N VAL A 123 19.13 -15.77 19.77
CA VAL A 123 20.41 -15.26 19.28
C VAL A 123 20.84 -13.97 19.98
N LEU A 124 19.87 -13.09 20.25
CA LEU A 124 20.03 -11.77 20.89
C LEU A 124 18.72 -11.43 21.62
N ASP A 125 18.72 -10.40 22.43
CA ASP A 125 17.50 -9.84 23.00
C ASP A 125 16.79 -9.02 21.93
N ALA A 126 15.71 -9.59 21.33
CA ALA A 126 15.03 -8.95 20.21
C ALA A 126 14.32 -7.67 20.63
N ASP A 127 13.72 -7.62 21.83
CA ASP A 127 13.00 -6.44 22.31
C ASP A 127 13.93 -5.25 22.61
N GLU A 128 15.20 -5.53 22.96
CA GLU A 128 16.20 -4.47 23.17
C GLU A 128 16.99 -4.12 21.90
N SER A 129 17.16 -5.07 20.96
CA SER A 129 18.09 -4.92 19.85
C SER A 129 17.43 -4.66 18.50
N ILE A 130 16.15 -5.05 18.32
CA ILE A 130 15.47 -5.03 17.02
C ILE A 130 14.20 -4.15 17.08
N THR A 131 14.09 -3.19 16.19
CA THR A 131 12.82 -2.49 15.95
C THR A 131 12.02 -3.24 14.88
N PRO A 132 10.83 -3.79 15.19
CA PRO A 132 9.96 -4.32 14.16
C PRO A 132 9.30 -3.18 13.39
N VAL A 133 9.48 -3.18 12.07
CA VAL A 133 8.90 -2.20 11.15
C VAL A 133 8.01 -2.94 10.18
N THR A 134 6.72 -2.65 10.21
CA THR A 134 5.81 -3.20 9.20
C THR A 134 5.48 -2.16 8.14
N TYR A 135 5.57 -2.59 6.89
CA TYR A 135 4.98 -1.82 5.80
C TYR A 135 3.46 -1.76 5.99
N ILE A 136 2.84 -0.63 5.69
CA ILE A 136 1.39 -0.44 5.85
C ILE A 136 0.57 -1.51 5.11
N ASN A 137 1.17 -2.11 4.06
CA ASN A 137 0.63 -3.24 3.32
C ASN A 137 0.82 -4.54 4.11
N SER A 138 0.13 -4.64 5.22
CA SER A 138 0.09 -5.76 6.16
C SER A 138 -1.24 -5.79 6.89
N ALA A 139 -1.62 -6.91 7.48
CA ALA A 139 -2.82 -7.03 8.29
C ALA A 139 -2.75 -6.21 9.61
N ALA A 140 -3.88 -5.93 10.21
CA ALA A 140 -3.98 -5.13 11.44
C ALA A 140 -3.23 -5.74 12.62
N ASP A 141 -3.21 -7.07 12.75
CA ASP A 141 -2.52 -7.80 13.81
C ASP A 141 -0.98 -7.66 13.74
N LEU A 142 -0.41 -7.54 12.52
CA LEU A 142 1.01 -7.25 12.34
C LEU A 142 1.37 -5.81 12.76
N LYS A 143 0.46 -4.87 12.55
CA LYS A 143 0.60 -3.50 13.07
C LYS A 143 0.50 -3.48 14.60
N ALA A 144 -0.38 -4.31 15.16
CA ALA A 144 -0.51 -4.50 16.61
C ALA A 144 0.77 -5.09 17.20
N PHE A 145 1.34 -6.12 16.57
CA PHE A 145 2.63 -6.68 16.96
C PHE A 145 3.73 -5.59 17.02
N CYS A 146 3.80 -4.73 16.00
CA CYS A 146 4.75 -3.60 16.04
C CYS A 146 4.46 -2.65 17.20
N GLY A 147 3.19 -2.36 17.48
CA GLY A 147 2.80 -1.50 18.61
C GLY A 147 3.23 -2.06 19.96
N GLU A 148 3.05 -3.34 20.17
CA GLU A 148 3.40 -4.09 21.39
C GLU A 148 4.92 -4.16 21.61
N HIS A 149 5.71 -4.38 20.55
CA HIS A 149 7.16 -4.54 20.61
C HIS A 149 7.94 -3.23 20.40
N GLY A 150 7.30 -2.06 20.56
CA GLY A 150 7.97 -0.77 20.43
C GLY A 150 8.35 -0.41 18.99
N GLY A 151 7.75 -1.09 18.01
CA GLY A 151 7.94 -0.87 16.59
C GLY A 151 7.02 0.19 15.98
N ILE A 152 6.97 0.25 14.65
CA ILE A 152 6.31 1.31 13.90
C ILE A 152 5.82 0.79 12.54
N VAL A 153 4.84 1.49 11.96
CA VAL A 153 4.40 1.29 10.58
C VAL A 153 5.18 2.22 9.66
N CYS A 154 5.46 1.80 8.42
CA CYS A 154 5.98 2.69 7.38
C CYS A 154 5.12 2.64 6.12
N THR A 155 5.31 3.61 5.24
CA THR A 155 4.81 3.62 3.86
C THR A 155 5.99 3.83 2.90
N SER A 156 5.78 3.63 1.61
CA SER A 156 6.83 3.93 0.62
C SER A 156 7.24 5.42 0.60
N THR A 157 6.37 6.30 1.10
CA THR A 157 6.63 7.75 1.18
C THR A 157 7.59 8.11 2.32
N ASN A 158 7.49 7.45 3.47
CA ASN A 158 8.26 7.80 4.67
C ASN A 158 9.23 6.70 5.13
N ALA A 159 9.45 5.64 4.34
CA ALA A 159 10.26 4.48 4.75
C ALA A 159 11.66 4.89 5.25
N GLN A 160 12.32 5.86 4.61
CA GLN A 160 13.65 6.33 5.03
C GLN A 160 13.57 6.97 6.43
N THR A 161 12.65 7.91 6.64
CA THR A 161 12.47 8.58 7.95
C THR A 161 12.12 7.58 9.07
N ILE A 162 11.32 6.55 8.73
CA ILE A 162 10.96 5.50 9.68
C ILE A 162 12.16 4.60 10.01
N LEU A 163 13.01 4.29 9.05
CA LEU A 163 14.24 3.54 9.31
C LEU A 163 15.22 4.37 10.16
N ASP A 164 15.40 5.67 9.89
CA ASP A 164 16.18 6.59 10.72
C ASP A 164 15.65 6.57 12.17
N TRP A 165 14.33 6.75 12.35
CA TRP A 165 13.67 6.68 13.66
C TRP A 165 13.92 5.33 14.37
N SER A 166 13.94 4.25 13.61
CA SER A 166 14.15 2.89 14.14
C SER A 166 15.58 2.67 14.61
N PHE A 167 16.57 3.10 13.82
CA PHE A 167 18.00 2.99 14.16
C PHE A 167 18.45 3.94 15.27
N GLU A 168 17.75 5.05 15.52
CA GLU A 168 17.98 5.88 16.70
C GLU A 168 17.62 5.18 18.02
N ARG A 169 16.82 4.13 17.97
CA ARG A 169 16.27 3.42 19.14
C ARG A 169 16.88 2.05 19.37
N ARG A 170 17.17 1.32 18.31
CA ARG A 170 17.73 -0.02 18.36
C ARG A 170 18.72 -0.24 17.21
N GLU A 171 19.63 -1.17 17.40
CA GLU A 171 20.71 -1.43 16.43
C GLU A 171 20.24 -2.05 15.13
N LYS A 172 19.11 -2.76 15.16
CA LYS A 172 18.63 -3.59 14.05
C LYS A 172 17.15 -3.30 13.73
N VAL A 173 16.77 -3.64 12.51
CA VAL A 173 15.38 -3.60 12.05
C VAL A 173 14.97 -4.96 11.53
N LEU A 174 13.80 -5.45 11.96
CA LEU A 174 13.05 -6.50 11.27
C LEU A 174 11.99 -5.81 10.42
N PHE A 175 12.16 -5.89 9.09
CA PHE A 175 11.30 -5.20 8.12
C PHE A 175 10.43 -6.21 7.37
N PHE A 176 9.12 -6.08 7.45
CA PHE A 176 8.14 -6.96 6.78
C PHE A 176 6.93 -6.20 6.23
N PRO A 177 6.14 -6.75 5.27
CA PRO A 177 6.40 -8.01 4.58
C PRO A 177 7.30 -7.87 3.34
N ASP A 178 7.58 -6.67 2.82
CA ASP A 178 8.28 -6.45 1.54
C ASP A 178 9.79 -6.32 1.70
N GLN A 179 10.56 -7.24 1.07
CA GLN A 179 12.01 -7.19 1.11
C GLN A 179 12.60 -6.04 0.28
N HIS A 180 11.92 -5.67 -0.83
CA HIS A 180 12.48 -4.73 -1.80
C HIS A 180 12.41 -3.29 -1.29
N LEU A 181 11.26 -2.87 -0.74
CA LEU A 181 11.12 -1.56 -0.11
C LEU A 181 12.18 -1.39 0.99
N GLY A 182 12.33 -2.38 1.87
CA GLY A 182 13.33 -2.34 2.94
C GLY A 182 14.76 -2.26 2.40
N ARG A 183 15.12 -3.13 1.42
CA ARG A 183 16.46 -3.15 0.82
C ARG A 183 16.80 -1.87 0.06
N ASN A 184 15.90 -1.42 -0.82
CA ASN A 184 16.13 -0.23 -1.62
C ASN A 184 16.27 1.02 -0.75
N THR A 185 15.45 1.12 0.31
CA THR A 185 15.54 2.23 1.27
C THR A 185 16.83 2.14 2.08
N GLY A 186 17.15 0.99 2.66
CA GLY A 186 18.38 0.79 3.45
C GLY A 186 19.64 1.06 2.64
N TYR A 187 19.69 0.60 1.40
CA TYR A 187 20.82 0.86 0.49
C TYR A 187 20.99 2.37 0.19
N LYS A 188 19.88 3.07 -0.06
CA LYS A 188 19.88 4.53 -0.25
C LYS A 188 20.38 5.27 1.00
N MET A 189 20.17 4.72 2.19
CA MET A 189 20.68 5.26 3.45
C MET A 189 22.17 4.89 3.70
N GLY A 190 22.80 4.14 2.81
CA GLY A 190 24.21 3.74 2.91
C GLY A 190 24.44 2.46 3.71
N ILE A 191 23.40 1.68 4.01
CA ILE A 191 23.57 0.36 4.63
C ILE A 191 24.08 -0.62 3.55
N PRO A 192 25.23 -1.30 3.76
CA PRO A 192 25.76 -2.25 2.80
C PRO A 192 24.84 -3.46 2.62
N LEU A 193 24.81 -4.04 1.41
CA LEU A 193 23.97 -5.21 1.11
C LEU A 193 24.29 -6.43 1.99
N GLU A 194 25.55 -6.58 2.38
CA GLU A 194 26.02 -7.64 3.29
C GLU A 194 25.49 -7.52 4.72
N GLU A 195 25.02 -6.34 5.11
CA GLU A 195 24.34 -6.09 6.40
C GLU A 195 22.81 -6.21 6.31
N MET A 196 22.29 -6.59 5.13
CA MET A 196 20.87 -6.83 4.87
C MET A 196 20.63 -8.30 4.55
N VAL A 197 20.05 -9.05 5.48
CA VAL A 197 19.79 -10.49 5.31
C VAL A 197 18.32 -10.73 5.01
N ILE A 198 18.03 -11.79 4.26
CA ILE A 198 16.63 -12.17 3.94
C ILE A 198 16.18 -13.24 4.92
N TRP A 199 15.07 -12.98 5.60
CA TRP A 199 14.38 -13.94 6.43
C TRP A 199 13.39 -14.74 5.59
N ASP A 200 13.71 -16.01 5.33
CA ASP A 200 12.81 -16.94 4.67
C ASP A 200 11.88 -17.57 5.71
N TYR A 201 10.62 -17.12 5.74
CA TYR A 201 9.65 -17.56 6.74
C TYR A 201 9.26 -19.04 6.65
N ASP A 202 9.62 -19.73 5.58
CA ASP A 202 9.43 -21.18 5.42
C ASP A 202 10.54 -22.00 6.06
N LEU A 203 11.64 -21.36 6.44
CA LEU A 203 12.84 -22.03 6.99
C LEU A 203 13.05 -21.72 8.48
N PRO A 204 13.54 -22.70 9.25
CA PRO A 204 13.99 -22.43 10.62
C PRO A 204 15.06 -21.33 10.65
N MET A 205 14.96 -20.42 11.61
CA MET A 205 15.87 -19.27 11.73
C MET A 205 15.93 -18.40 10.47
N GLY A 206 14.85 -18.41 9.66
CA GLY A 206 14.85 -17.71 8.38
C GLY A 206 15.87 -18.22 7.36
N GLY A 207 16.41 -19.43 7.55
CA GLY A 207 17.52 -19.98 6.77
C GLY A 207 18.88 -19.35 7.09
N LEU A 208 19.00 -18.55 8.16
CA LEU A 208 20.18 -17.78 8.52
C LEU A 208 20.97 -18.44 9.66
N SER A 209 22.29 -18.27 9.62
CA SER A 209 23.13 -18.60 10.76
C SER A 209 23.01 -17.52 11.87
N LYS A 210 23.33 -17.91 13.10
CA LYS A 210 23.39 -16.95 14.24
C LYS A 210 24.37 -15.80 14.00
N GLU A 211 25.44 -16.05 13.25
CA GLU A 211 26.42 -15.02 12.92
C GLU A 211 25.87 -14.01 11.91
N GLN A 212 25.17 -14.48 10.88
CA GLN A 212 24.48 -13.59 9.94
C GLN A 212 23.46 -12.69 10.62
N ILE A 213 22.65 -13.24 11.55
CA ILE A 213 21.68 -12.48 12.33
C ILE A 213 22.38 -11.42 13.19
N LYS A 214 23.48 -11.78 13.88
CA LYS A 214 24.24 -10.84 14.72
C LYS A 214 24.87 -9.71 13.93
N ASN A 215 25.37 -9.99 12.72
CA ASN A 215 26.05 -9.00 11.88
C ASN A 215 25.09 -8.14 11.05
N ALA A 216 23.85 -8.62 10.84
CA ALA A 216 22.87 -7.86 10.07
C ALA A 216 22.42 -6.59 10.81
N LYS A 217 22.26 -5.51 10.06
CA LYS A 217 21.51 -4.32 10.47
C LYS A 217 20.02 -4.43 10.12
N MET A 218 19.74 -5.00 8.93
CA MET A 218 18.37 -5.20 8.49
C MET A 218 18.10 -6.68 8.25
N ILE A 219 17.02 -7.16 8.84
CA ILE A 219 16.46 -8.49 8.60
C ILE A 219 15.18 -8.26 7.77
N LEU A 220 15.23 -8.63 6.50
CA LEU A 220 14.20 -8.35 5.52
C LEU A 220 13.35 -9.60 5.31
N TRP A 221 12.05 -9.48 5.50
CA TRP A 221 11.09 -10.55 5.23
C TRP A 221 11.05 -10.90 3.73
N LYS A 222 10.99 -12.18 3.39
CA LYS A 222 11.04 -12.67 1.99
C LYS A 222 9.74 -12.43 1.21
N GLY A 223 8.99 -11.38 1.46
CA GLY A 223 7.80 -11.01 0.70
C GLY A 223 8.10 -10.01 -0.42
N PHE A 224 7.15 -9.84 -1.33
CA PHE A 224 7.27 -8.96 -2.50
C PHE A 224 5.91 -8.64 -3.13
N CYS A 225 5.83 -7.54 -3.86
CA CYS A 225 4.67 -7.22 -4.69
C CYS A 225 4.79 -7.88 -6.07
N SER A 226 3.83 -8.73 -6.46
CA SER A 226 3.84 -9.43 -7.74
C SER A 226 3.82 -8.47 -8.95
N VAL A 227 3.16 -7.32 -8.84
CA VAL A 227 3.14 -6.30 -9.90
C VAL A 227 4.53 -5.74 -10.13
N HIS A 228 5.21 -5.31 -9.06
CA HIS A 228 6.54 -4.68 -9.15
C HIS A 228 7.64 -5.69 -9.52
N GLN A 229 7.43 -6.99 -9.30
CA GLN A 229 8.34 -8.03 -9.76
C GLN A 229 8.27 -8.33 -11.27
N MET A 230 7.30 -7.76 -11.97
CA MET A 230 7.22 -7.85 -13.45
C MET A 230 8.23 -6.93 -14.15
N PHE A 231 8.74 -5.93 -13.44
CA PHE A 231 9.73 -5.01 -13.97
C PHE A 231 11.13 -5.65 -13.97
N LYS A 232 11.81 -5.57 -15.11
CA LYS A 232 13.09 -6.23 -15.34
C LYS A 232 14.13 -5.25 -15.90
N PRO A 233 15.43 -5.45 -15.62
CA PRO A 233 16.51 -4.64 -16.15
C PRO A 233 16.48 -4.47 -17.67
N GLU A 234 16.13 -5.53 -18.42
CA GLU A 234 16.07 -5.52 -19.88
C GLU A 234 15.07 -4.50 -20.43
N GLN A 235 14.00 -4.21 -19.68
CA GLN A 235 13.00 -3.21 -20.08
C GLN A 235 13.59 -1.79 -20.00
N VAL A 236 14.37 -1.52 -18.96
CA VAL A 236 15.12 -0.27 -18.81
C VAL A 236 16.16 -0.11 -19.90
N GLU A 237 16.95 -1.16 -20.20
CA GLU A 237 17.94 -1.14 -21.27
C GLU A 237 17.31 -0.90 -22.63
N ASN A 238 16.15 -1.53 -22.92
CA ASN A 238 15.43 -1.34 -24.16
C ASN A 238 14.94 0.10 -24.31
N PHE A 239 14.34 0.65 -23.25
CA PHE A 239 13.87 2.04 -23.25
C PHE A 239 15.02 3.01 -23.47
N ARG A 240 16.17 2.86 -22.80
CA ARG A 240 17.33 3.75 -22.97
C ARG A 240 17.97 3.69 -24.37
N ARG A 241 17.80 2.57 -25.09
CA ARG A 241 18.24 2.49 -26.50
C ARG A 241 17.32 3.25 -27.43
N GLU A 242 16.02 3.27 -27.16
CA GLU A 242 15.02 3.96 -27.97
C GLU A 242 14.95 5.45 -27.61
N TYR A 243 15.08 5.77 -26.33
CA TYR A 243 15.00 7.11 -25.75
C TYR A 243 16.25 7.41 -24.91
N PRO A 244 17.40 7.76 -25.54
CA PRO A 244 18.67 7.97 -24.81
C PRO A 244 18.61 9.08 -23.75
N ASP A 245 17.77 10.10 -23.97
CA ASP A 245 17.56 11.22 -23.05
C ASP A 245 16.30 11.05 -22.18
N GLY A 246 15.63 9.91 -22.29
CA GLY A 246 14.43 9.60 -21.53
C GLY A 246 14.74 9.21 -20.09
N PHE A 247 13.76 9.41 -19.20
CA PHE A 247 13.88 9.16 -17.77
C PHE A 247 13.19 7.85 -17.37
N VAL A 248 13.79 7.17 -16.40
CA VAL A 248 13.24 5.97 -15.78
C VAL A 248 12.88 6.27 -14.33
N ILE A 249 11.65 6.02 -13.95
CA ILE A 249 11.17 6.17 -12.58
C ILE A 249 10.47 4.91 -12.10
N SER A 250 10.81 4.43 -10.90
CA SER A 250 10.23 3.22 -10.35
C SER A 250 9.80 3.36 -8.90
N HIS A 251 8.80 2.54 -8.53
CA HIS A 251 8.41 2.37 -7.14
C HIS A 251 9.45 1.52 -6.39
N PRO A 252 9.77 1.81 -5.12
CA PRO A 252 10.80 1.09 -4.37
C PRO A 252 10.46 -0.38 -4.03
N GLU A 253 9.27 -0.87 -4.35
CA GLU A 253 8.91 -2.29 -4.35
C GLU A 253 9.45 -3.06 -5.58
N ALA A 254 10.00 -2.37 -6.58
CA ALA A 254 10.70 -3.01 -7.70
C ALA A 254 12.00 -3.69 -7.23
N SER A 255 12.52 -4.62 -8.04
CA SER A 255 13.77 -5.28 -7.70
C SER A 255 14.91 -4.29 -7.50
N PHE A 256 15.92 -4.69 -6.73
CA PHE A 256 17.08 -3.84 -6.47
C PHE A 256 17.74 -3.36 -7.77
N GLU A 257 17.90 -4.28 -8.72
CA GLU A 257 18.52 -3.99 -10.02
C GLU A 257 17.75 -2.94 -10.82
N VAL A 258 16.42 -3.04 -10.86
CA VAL A 258 15.56 -2.04 -11.53
C VAL A 258 15.66 -0.69 -10.84
N CYS A 259 15.62 -0.66 -9.51
CA CYS A 259 15.78 0.59 -8.75
C CYS A 259 17.15 1.24 -8.98
N GLN A 260 18.24 0.45 -9.07
CA GLN A 260 19.58 0.98 -9.34
C GLN A 260 19.73 1.53 -10.77
N MET A 261 18.94 1.03 -11.72
CA MET A 261 18.93 1.51 -13.10
C MET A 261 17.96 2.67 -13.33
N SER A 262 17.11 2.98 -12.37
CA SER A 262 16.16 4.09 -12.46
C SER A 262 16.82 5.42 -12.09
N ASP A 263 16.45 6.50 -12.79
CA ASP A 263 16.92 7.87 -12.48
C ASP A 263 16.24 8.38 -11.21
N TYR A 264 15.01 7.91 -10.97
CA TYR A 264 14.21 8.29 -9.81
C TYR A 264 13.58 7.04 -9.19
N VAL A 265 13.56 6.99 -7.85
CA VAL A 265 12.89 5.93 -7.09
C VAL A 265 12.10 6.58 -5.95
N GLY A 266 10.79 6.32 -5.92
CA GLY A 266 9.94 6.88 -4.88
C GLY A 266 8.50 6.35 -4.89
N SER A 267 7.70 6.83 -3.93
CA SER A 267 6.30 6.45 -3.77
C SER A 267 5.43 6.87 -4.97
N THR A 268 4.18 6.43 -4.99
CA THR A 268 3.22 6.83 -6.05
C THR A 268 3.05 8.33 -6.13
N GLU A 269 2.94 9.05 -5.02
CA GLU A 269 2.88 10.52 -5.00
C GLU A 269 4.18 11.15 -5.54
N TYR A 270 5.34 10.59 -5.19
CA TYR A 270 6.62 11.04 -5.73
C TYR A 270 6.69 10.86 -7.25
N ILE A 271 6.25 9.72 -7.77
CA ILE A 271 6.19 9.43 -9.21
C ILE A 271 5.28 10.46 -9.91
N ILE A 272 4.07 10.66 -9.41
CA ILE A 272 3.12 11.63 -9.97
C ILE A 272 3.72 13.03 -10.01
N ASN A 273 4.24 13.50 -8.88
CA ASN A 273 4.77 14.85 -8.75
C ASN A 273 6.01 15.07 -9.63
N THR A 274 6.90 14.08 -9.71
CA THR A 274 8.12 14.16 -10.52
C THR A 274 7.79 14.28 -12.01
N ILE A 275 6.92 13.42 -12.53
CA ILE A 275 6.55 13.44 -13.95
C ILE A 275 5.72 14.68 -14.28
N THR A 276 4.84 15.10 -13.39
CA THR A 276 4.01 16.29 -13.60
C THR A 276 4.84 17.56 -13.63
N ALA A 277 5.85 17.68 -12.76
CA ALA A 277 6.73 18.86 -12.68
C ALA A 277 7.82 18.90 -13.76
N ALA A 278 8.03 17.81 -14.50
CA ALA A 278 9.04 17.75 -15.56
C ALA A 278 8.68 18.66 -16.74
N ASP A 279 9.69 19.03 -17.53
CA ASP A 279 9.50 19.85 -18.73
C ASP A 279 8.61 19.16 -19.78
N PRO A 280 7.83 19.93 -20.56
CA PRO A 280 7.09 19.39 -21.70
C PRO A 280 8.03 18.70 -22.71
N GLY A 281 7.54 17.63 -23.34
CA GLY A 281 8.30 16.87 -24.35
C GLY A 281 9.23 15.81 -23.76
N THR A 282 9.18 15.56 -22.45
CA THR A 282 9.99 14.51 -21.81
C THR A 282 9.37 13.12 -21.99
N GLU A 283 10.24 12.10 -22.08
CA GLU A 283 9.84 10.68 -22.19
C GLU A 283 10.17 9.93 -20.89
N TRP A 284 9.20 9.16 -20.42
CA TRP A 284 9.24 8.46 -19.13
C TRP A 284 8.92 6.99 -19.25
N LEU A 285 9.78 6.14 -18.71
CA LEU A 285 9.49 4.74 -18.42
C LEU A 285 9.13 4.60 -16.95
N VAL A 286 7.94 4.10 -16.65
CA VAL A 286 7.38 4.13 -15.29
C VAL A 286 7.14 2.72 -14.77
N GLY A 287 7.85 2.37 -13.70
CA GLY A 287 7.76 1.09 -12.99
C GLY A 287 6.85 1.18 -11.76
N THR A 288 5.54 1.29 -11.98
CA THR A 288 4.49 1.16 -10.96
C THR A 288 3.21 0.60 -11.58
N GLU A 289 2.08 0.63 -10.87
CA GLU A 289 0.83 -0.01 -11.29
C GLU A 289 0.22 0.65 -12.54
N LEU A 290 -0.34 -0.18 -13.42
CA LEU A 290 -0.78 0.19 -14.78
C LEU A 290 -1.85 1.29 -14.82
N ASN A 291 -2.88 1.25 -13.96
CA ASN A 291 -3.95 2.26 -13.98
C ASN A 291 -3.41 3.66 -13.68
N LEU A 292 -2.47 3.76 -12.74
CA LEU A 292 -1.80 5.03 -12.47
C LEU A 292 -0.99 5.50 -13.69
N VAL A 293 -0.22 4.62 -14.31
CA VAL A 293 0.62 4.98 -15.47
C VAL A 293 -0.25 5.41 -16.65
N ASN A 294 -1.35 4.69 -16.93
CA ASN A 294 -2.29 5.07 -17.98
C ASN A 294 -2.93 6.44 -17.74
N ARG A 295 -3.31 6.73 -16.50
CA ARG A 295 -3.89 8.02 -16.13
C ARG A 295 -2.88 9.15 -16.32
N LEU A 296 -1.62 8.96 -15.91
CA LEU A 296 -0.56 9.92 -16.17
C LEU A 296 -0.34 10.14 -17.67
N HIS A 297 -0.29 9.06 -18.45
CA HIS A 297 -0.16 9.14 -19.91
C HIS A 297 -1.27 10.00 -20.52
N GLN A 298 -2.53 9.73 -20.18
CA GLN A 298 -3.68 10.46 -20.71
C GLN A 298 -3.68 11.94 -20.25
N THR A 299 -3.41 12.19 -18.98
CA THR A 299 -3.47 13.54 -18.39
C THR A 299 -2.36 14.44 -18.94
N LEU A 300 -1.15 13.91 -19.15
CA LEU A 300 0.03 14.67 -19.54
C LEU A 300 0.28 14.68 -21.06
N ALA A 301 -0.52 13.99 -21.85
CA ALA A 301 -0.41 13.95 -23.31
C ALA A 301 -0.49 15.35 -23.96
N SER A 302 -1.28 16.27 -23.40
CA SER A 302 -1.41 17.64 -23.89
C SER A 302 -0.14 18.48 -23.72
N GLU A 303 0.79 18.06 -22.84
CA GLU A 303 2.09 18.66 -22.60
C GLU A 303 3.20 18.00 -23.43
N ASN A 304 2.86 17.15 -24.40
CA ASN A 304 3.77 16.31 -25.18
C ASN A 304 4.69 15.44 -24.32
N LYS A 305 4.29 15.09 -23.09
CA LYS A 305 5.00 14.11 -22.27
C LYS A 305 4.60 12.71 -22.69
N THR A 306 5.57 11.84 -22.93
CA THR A 306 5.34 10.42 -23.19
C THR A 306 5.56 9.64 -21.91
N VAL A 307 4.52 8.99 -21.42
CA VAL A 307 4.57 8.16 -20.20
C VAL A 307 4.28 6.71 -20.60
N GLN A 308 5.27 5.83 -20.43
CA GLN A 308 5.22 4.43 -20.84
C GLN A 308 5.23 3.52 -19.61
N PHE A 309 4.36 2.50 -19.62
CA PHE A 309 4.38 1.45 -18.62
C PHE A 309 5.59 0.53 -18.84
N MET A 310 6.34 0.24 -17.78
CA MET A 310 7.61 -0.48 -17.88
C MET A 310 7.45 -1.93 -18.42
N SER A 311 6.39 -2.64 -18.05
CA SER A 311 6.19 -4.02 -18.49
C SER A 311 5.52 -4.09 -19.86
N PRO A 312 5.99 -4.94 -20.77
CA PRO A 312 5.31 -5.18 -22.06
C PRO A 312 4.03 -6.02 -21.88
N MET A 313 3.84 -6.64 -20.74
CA MET A 313 2.63 -7.39 -20.40
C MET A 313 1.72 -6.53 -19.53
N VAL A 314 0.40 -6.64 -19.76
CA VAL A 314 -0.58 -6.01 -18.89
C VAL A 314 -0.46 -6.61 -17.49
N CYS A 315 0.04 -5.83 -16.56
CA CYS A 315 0.16 -6.20 -15.16
C CYS A 315 -0.50 -5.13 -14.30
N MET A 316 -1.76 -5.38 -13.95
CA MET A 316 -2.50 -4.55 -13.01
C MET A 316 -2.58 -5.25 -11.66
N CYS A 317 -2.81 -4.50 -10.61
CA CYS A 317 -3.14 -5.06 -9.32
C CYS A 317 -4.55 -5.67 -9.37
N SER A 318 -4.63 -7.00 -9.56
CA SER A 318 -5.91 -7.70 -9.73
C SER A 318 -6.85 -7.54 -8.54
N THR A 319 -6.33 -7.37 -7.35
CA THR A 319 -7.12 -7.19 -6.12
C THR A 319 -7.66 -5.76 -6.00
N MET A 320 -6.90 -4.74 -6.36
CA MET A 320 -7.40 -3.37 -6.51
C MET A 320 -8.49 -3.29 -7.59
N PHE A 321 -8.35 -4.07 -8.67
CA PHE A 321 -9.29 -4.12 -9.78
C PHE A 321 -10.63 -4.77 -9.41
N ARG A 322 -10.73 -5.48 -8.28
CA ARG A 322 -12.00 -6.04 -7.77
C ARG A 322 -12.99 -4.97 -7.32
N ILE A 323 -12.50 -3.80 -6.93
CA ILE A 323 -13.39 -2.68 -6.65
C ILE A 323 -13.90 -2.15 -8.00
N ASP A 324 -15.14 -2.46 -8.32
CA ASP A 324 -15.81 -2.07 -9.57
C ASP A 324 -17.00 -1.14 -9.31
N PRO A 325 -17.54 -0.49 -10.37
CA PRO A 325 -18.69 0.39 -10.25
C PRO A 325 -19.93 -0.28 -9.67
N GLN A 326 -20.11 -1.58 -9.92
CA GLN A 326 -21.24 -2.37 -9.45
C GLN A 326 -21.22 -2.50 -7.93
N HIS A 327 -20.07 -2.87 -7.35
CA HIS A 327 -19.89 -2.96 -5.90
C HIS A 327 -20.01 -1.59 -5.23
N LEU A 328 -19.44 -0.53 -5.82
CA LEU A 328 -19.53 0.82 -5.26
C LEU A 328 -20.97 1.34 -5.27
N ALA A 329 -21.71 1.16 -6.39
CA ALA A 329 -23.11 1.53 -6.48
C ALA A 329 -23.97 0.79 -5.43
N TRP A 330 -23.75 -0.52 -5.32
CA TRP A 330 -24.45 -1.38 -4.35
C TRP A 330 -24.21 -0.93 -2.90
N VAL A 331 -22.95 -0.67 -2.52
CA VAL A 331 -22.63 -0.18 -1.17
C VAL A 331 -23.32 1.14 -0.89
N LEU A 332 -23.21 2.12 -1.79
CA LEU A 332 -23.76 3.44 -1.56
C LEU A 332 -25.30 3.45 -1.51
N GLU A 333 -25.98 2.66 -2.35
CA GLU A 333 -27.44 2.53 -2.28
C GLU A 333 -27.92 1.83 -1.02
N ASN A 334 -27.16 0.84 -0.52
CA ASN A 334 -27.45 0.25 0.80
C ASN A 334 -27.33 1.30 1.92
N LEU A 335 -26.31 2.16 1.89
CA LEU A 335 -26.16 3.24 2.87
C LEU A 335 -27.30 4.25 2.81
N VAL A 336 -27.85 4.55 1.61
CA VAL A 336 -29.04 5.40 1.45
C VAL A 336 -30.23 4.80 2.18
N GLU A 337 -30.41 3.48 2.12
CA GLU A 337 -31.49 2.75 2.82
C GLU A 337 -31.19 2.51 4.31
N GLY A 338 -30.07 2.96 4.82
CA GLY A 338 -29.65 2.77 6.22
C GLY A 338 -29.06 1.40 6.53
N ASN A 339 -28.69 0.63 5.50
CA ASN A 339 -28.03 -0.66 5.66
C ASN A 339 -26.51 -0.49 5.49
N VAL A 340 -25.74 -1.00 6.44
CA VAL A 340 -24.29 -1.10 6.31
C VAL A 340 -23.93 -2.48 5.77
N VAL A 341 -23.26 -2.54 4.63
CA VAL A 341 -22.76 -3.75 4.02
C VAL A 341 -21.25 -3.68 3.92
N ASN A 342 -20.55 -4.81 3.94
CA ASN A 342 -19.10 -4.91 3.81
C ASN A 342 -18.32 -4.01 4.79
N GLN A 343 -18.85 -3.87 6.02
CA GLN A 343 -18.14 -3.18 7.09
C GLN A 343 -16.84 -3.89 7.43
N ILE A 344 -15.78 -3.13 7.59
CA ILE A 344 -14.52 -3.57 8.17
C ILE A 344 -14.55 -3.23 9.65
N SER A 345 -14.19 -4.20 10.48
CA SER A 345 -14.11 -4.04 11.94
C SER A 345 -12.93 -4.81 12.48
N VAL A 346 -11.95 -4.09 12.98
CA VAL A 346 -10.77 -4.66 13.63
C VAL A 346 -11.09 -4.91 15.11
N PRO A 347 -10.78 -6.11 15.66
CA PRO A 347 -10.96 -6.36 17.09
C PRO A 347 -10.31 -5.31 17.97
N VAL A 348 -10.98 -4.89 19.03
CA VAL A 348 -10.60 -3.71 19.85
C VAL A 348 -9.19 -3.83 20.45
N ASP A 349 -8.80 -5.01 20.88
CA ASP A 349 -7.46 -5.30 21.43
C ASP A 349 -6.38 -5.14 20.34
N VAL A 350 -6.61 -5.69 19.15
CA VAL A 350 -5.73 -5.50 17.98
C VAL A 350 -5.67 -4.03 17.57
N ALA A 351 -6.83 -3.38 17.46
CA ALA A 351 -6.91 -1.97 17.06
C ALA A 351 -6.15 -1.04 18.02
N ASN A 352 -6.19 -1.31 19.33
CA ASN A 352 -5.49 -0.50 20.32
C ASN A 352 -3.97 -0.55 20.13
N HIS A 353 -3.38 -1.73 19.95
CA HIS A 353 -1.94 -1.86 19.73
C HIS A 353 -1.52 -1.38 18.35
N ALA A 354 -2.29 -1.71 17.30
CA ALA A 354 -2.05 -1.23 15.95
C ALA A 354 -2.07 0.31 15.86
N ARG A 355 -3.00 0.96 16.59
CA ARG A 355 -3.09 2.42 16.66
C ARG A 355 -1.80 3.05 17.21
N ILE A 356 -1.12 2.42 18.17
CA ILE A 356 0.15 2.91 18.69
C ILE A 356 1.21 3.00 17.58
N ALA A 357 1.36 1.93 16.78
CA ALA A 357 2.33 1.90 15.69
C ALA A 357 1.96 2.86 14.54
N LEU A 358 0.66 2.99 14.23
CA LEU A 358 0.15 3.92 13.22
C LEU A 358 0.29 5.39 13.66
N GLN A 359 0.00 5.71 14.93
CA GLN A 359 0.17 7.08 15.45
C GLN A 359 1.63 7.51 15.40
N ARG A 360 2.56 6.65 15.80
CA ARG A 360 4.01 6.93 15.64
C ARG A 360 4.35 7.28 14.19
N MET A 361 3.81 6.56 13.23
CA MET A 361 4.02 6.84 11.80
C MET A 361 3.43 8.19 11.36
N LEU A 362 2.24 8.54 11.87
CA LEU A 362 1.54 9.77 11.48
C LEU A 362 2.15 11.03 12.11
N GLU A 363 2.86 10.89 13.25
CA GLU A 363 3.54 11.98 13.95
C GLU A 363 4.92 12.33 13.35
N ILE A 364 5.46 11.46 12.51
CA ILE A 364 6.71 11.63 11.76
C ILE A 364 6.41 12.17 10.36
#